data_b75f42278af8a79fd4e77c286f6fb19b
#
_entry.id   b75f42278af8a79fd4e77c286f6fb19b
#
_cell.length_a   1.000
_cell.length_b   1.000
_cell.length_c   1.000
_cell.angle_alpha   90.00
_cell.angle_beta   90.00
_cell.angle_gamma   90.00
#
_symmetry.space_group_name_H-M   'P 1'
#
loop_
_entity.id
_entity.type
_entity.pdbx_description
1 polymer ?
#
loop_
_entity_poly.entity_id
_entity_poly.type
_entity_poly.pdbx_seq_one_letter_code
_entity_poly.pdbx_strand_id
1 'polypeptide(L)'
;MADSSPLVSIGLPVFNGEAYLRRALDSLLAQDYPNFELIVSDNASTDGTQAICQEFAARDSRLKVYRNETNLGSVFNFNRVFELSSGKYFAWAGNDDWWESGFISKCVMTLERNPDAVLCYTLAQFVDRAGQHMAIIDSDVTTRGLMRLERLHTAILRLNSAEAIYGMMRSESLRKTIIVQDCFGPDKSLIYQLAILGHIVKVPEVLHHYRLVEKSWEEYAEQTTGFADARQSPPMPKTSLVKGVIEAVWKLPIPMLQKPVLMLDAVYCLNRRYNHRFRQEYKSLRLFWLQKIKRLHIKNAP
;
A
#
# COMPACT_ATOMS: atom_id res chain seq x y z
N MET A 1 20.19 -29.95 9.88
CA MET A 1 19.89 -29.46 8.53
C MET A 1 19.43 -28.04 8.71
N ALA A 2 20.06 -27.07 8.06
CA ALA A 2 19.59 -25.68 8.12
C ALA A 2 18.13 -25.66 7.61
N ASP A 3 17.27 -25.01 8.35
CA ASP A 3 15.87 -24.84 8.00
C ASP A 3 15.81 -24.18 6.61
N SER A 4 15.33 -24.90 5.59
CA SER A 4 15.32 -24.45 4.19
C SER A 4 14.17 -23.49 3.91
N SER A 5 13.48 -23.01 4.95
CA SER A 5 12.38 -22.06 4.83
C SER A 5 12.89 -20.71 4.29
N PRO A 6 12.24 -20.14 3.27
CA PRO A 6 12.70 -18.89 2.66
C PRO A 6 12.60 -17.72 3.66
N LEU A 7 13.59 -16.80 3.61
CA LEU A 7 13.55 -15.59 4.42
C LEU A 7 12.36 -14.70 4.01
N VAL A 8 11.62 -14.22 5.00
CA VAL A 8 10.54 -13.24 4.85
C VAL A 8 10.99 -11.91 5.47
N SER A 9 10.79 -10.82 4.77
CA SER A 9 10.97 -9.47 5.35
C SER A 9 9.60 -8.83 5.58
N ILE A 10 9.38 -8.31 6.78
CA ILE A 10 8.22 -7.48 7.11
C ILE A 10 8.71 -6.04 7.28
N GLY A 11 8.15 -5.11 6.50
CA GLY A 11 8.49 -3.70 6.56
C GLY A 11 7.42 -2.90 7.27
N LEU A 12 7.75 -2.24 8.37
CA LEU A 12 6.86 -1.41 9.16
C LEU A 12 7.33 0.05 9.13
N PRO A 13 6.79 0.88 8.20
CA PRO A 13 7.02 2.31 8.22
C PRO A 13 6.19 2.95 9.33
N VAL A 14 6.79 3.82 10.15
CA VAL A 14 6.09 4.46 11.26
C VAL A 14 6.42 5.95 11.34
N PHE A 15 5.42 6.75 11.72
CA PHE A 15 5.53 8.15 12.13
C PHE A 15 4.49 8.43 13.21
N ASN A 16 4.94 8.80 14.42
CA ASN A 16 4.09 9.05 15.59
C ASN A 16 3.13 7.89 15.88
N GLY A 17 3.68 6.69 16.09
CA GLY A 17 2.94 5.45 16.27
C GLY A 17 2.78 4.99 17.72
N GLU A 18 3.17 5.77 18.72
CA GLU A 18 3.23 5.39 20.13
C GLU A 18 1.98 4.65 20.63
N ALA A 19 0.80 5.10 20.19
CA ALA A 19 -0.48 4.61 20.68
C ALA A 19 -0.74 3.11 20.39
N TYR A 20 -0.22 2.58 19.27
CA TYR A 20 -0.58 1.23 18.80
C TYR A 20 0.63 0.35 18.48
N LEU A 21 1.81 0.93 18.31
CA LEU A 21 3.01 0.24 17.83
C LEU A 21 3.37 -0.98 18.67
N ARG A 22 3.19 -0.94 20.00
CA ARG A 22 3.49 -2.10 20.88
C ARG A 22 2.72 -3.34 20.45
N ARG A 23 1.40 -3.20 20.23
CA ARG A 23 0.55 -4.31 19.81
C ARG A 23 0.94 -4.83 18.42
N ALA A 24 1.27 -3.94 17.50
CA ALA A 24 1.75 -4.34 16.18
C ALA A 24 3.03 -5.17 16.28
N LEU A 25 4.03 -4.69 17.02
CA LEU A 25 5.32 -5.38 17.21
C LEU A 25 5.14 -6.73 17.93
N ASP A 26 4.34 -6.79 19.01
CA ASP A 26 4.06 -8.03 19.72
C ASP A 26 3.48 -9.09 18.79
N SER A 27 2.48 -8.74 17.97
CA SER A 27 1.83 -9.67 17.04
C SER A 27 2.75 -10.14 15.90
N LEU A 28 3.60 -9.24 15.41
CA LEU A 28 4.56 -9.56 14.34
C LEU A 28 5.72 -10.43 14.84
N LEU A 29 6.19 -10.22 16.06
CA LEU A 29 7.26 -11.02 16.64
C LEU A 29 6.76 -12.39 17.15
N ALA A 30 5.44 -12.54 17.37
CA ALA A 30 4.78 -13.80 17.78
C ALA A 30 4.41 -14.71 16.59
N GLN A 31 4.89 -14.43 15.38
CA GLN A 31 4.61 -15.28 14.22
C GLN A 31 5.23 -16.67 14.37
N ASP A 32 4.50 -17.70 13.89
CA ASP A 32 4.89 -19.13 13.95
C ASP A 32 5.96 -19.51 12.91
N TYR A 33 6.42 -18.57 12.09
CA TYR A 33 7.42 -18.76 11.05
C TYR A 33 8.80 -18.31 11.57
N PRO A 34 9.82 -19.19 11.59
CA PRO A 34 11.09 -18.87 12.28
C PRO A 34 12.00 -17.93 11.48
N ASN A 35 12.01 -18.04 10.13
CA ASN A 35 12.98 -17.36 9.29
C ASN A 35 12.44 -16.05 8.71
N PHE A 36 12.34 -15.02 9.55
CA PHE A 36 11.93 -13.67 9.10
C PHE A 36 12.76 -12.57 9.77
N GLU A 37 12.76 -11.40 9.14
CA GLU A 37 13.23 -10.13 9.67
C GLU A 37 12.09 -9.12 9.71
N LEU A 38 12.05 -8.29 10.75
CA LEU A 38 11.13 -7.17 10.90
C LEU A 38 11.92 -5.87 10.82
N ILE A 39 11.62 -5.06 9.81
CA ILE A 39 12.31 -3.81 9.52
C ILE A 39 11.38 -2.66 9.88
N VAL A 40 11.71 -1.92 10.92
CA VAL A 40 11.00 -0.69 11.30
C VAL A 40 11.77 0.51 10.78
N SER A 41 11.08 1.39 10.05
CA SER A 41 11.62 2.69 9.65
C SER A 41 10.82 3.82 10.32
N ASP A 42 11.42 4.42 11.34
CA ASP A 42 10.88 5.58 12.04
C ASP A 42 11.18 6.87 11.27
N ASN A 43 10.13 7.52 10.79
CA ASN A 43 10.21 8.72 9.95
C ASN A 43 10.37 10.01 10.78
N ALA A 44 11.31 10.02 11.73
CA ALA A 44 11.58 11.12 12.67
C ALA A 44 10.40 11.41 13.60
N SER A 45 9.82 10.38 14.23
CA SER A 45 8.74 10.54 15.20
C SER A 45 9.15 11.44 16.37
N THR A 46 8.18 12.18 16.91
CA THR A 46 8.35 13.14 18.00
C THR A 46 7.68 12.69 19.32
N ASP A 47 7.02 11.53 19.29
CA ASP A 47 6.37 10.87 20.44
C ASP A 47 7.24 9.73 20.98
N GLY A 48 6.69 8.83 21.80
CA GLY A 48 7.36 7.66 22.38
C GLY A 48 7.74 6.54 21.40
N THR A 49 7.48 6.69 20.08
CA THR A 49 7.75 5.66 19.06
C THR A 49 9.19 5.14 19.11
N GLN A 50 10.18 6.03 19.17
CA GLN A 50 11.60 5.64 19.19
C GLN A 50 11.94 4.77 20.39
N ALA A 51 11.46 5.13 21.58
CA ALA A 51 11.71 4.37 22.80
C ALA A 51 11.11 2.95 22.72
N ILE A 52 9.90 2.82 22.17
CA ILE A 52 9.26 1.52 21.94
C ILE A 52 10.10 0.68 20.98
N CYS A 53 10.52 1.23 19.85
CA CYS A 53 11.34 0.50 18.87
C CYS A 53 12.65 -0.01 19.50
N GLN A 54 13.34 0.81 20.29
CA GLN A 54 14.59 0.44 20.97
C GLN A 54 14.37 -0.67 22.01
N GLU A 55 13.29 -0.59 22.78
CA GLU A 55 12.91 -1.61 23.76
C GLU A 55 12.71 -2.98 23.11
N PHE A 56 11.97 -3.03 22.00
CA PHE A 56 11.70 -4.29 21.30
C PHE A 56 12.96 -4.83 20.58
N ALA A 57 13.77 -3.98 19.97
CA ALA A 57 15.02 -4.38 19.31
C ALA A 57 16.05 -4.96 20.31
N ALA A 58 16.03 -4.52 21.56
CA ALA A 58 16.87 -5.09 22.61
C ALA A 58 16.43 -6.51 23.03
N ARG A 59 15.19 -6.88 22.77
CA ARG A 59 14.61 -8.19 23.16
C ARG A 59 14.63 -9.22 22.04
N ASP A 60 14.56 -8.78 20.77
CA ASP A 60 14.45 -9.68 19.62
C ASP A 60 15.36 -9.23 18.47
N SER A 61 16.37 -10.05 18.16
CA SER A 61 17.37 -9.76 17.12
C SER A 61 16.83 -9.78 15.70
N ARG A 62 15.61 -10.31 15.49
CA ARG A 62 14.92 -10.26 14.20
C ARG A 62 14.42 -8.87 13.85
N LEU A 63 14.23 -8.00 14.86
CA LEU A 63 13.81 -6.61 14.69
C LEU A 63 15.01 -5.70 14.41
N LYS A 64 14.97 -5.03 13.27
CA LYS A 64 15.95 -4.02 12.85
C LYS A 64 15.27 -2.65 12.80
N VAL A 65 15.82 -1.67 13.50
CA VAL A 65 15.26 -0.31 13.59
C VAL A 65 16.15 0.67 12.83
N TYR A 66 15.54 1.43 11.96
CA TYR A 66 16.14 2.53 11.22
C TYR A 66 15.37 3.81 11.51
N ARG A 67 16.06 4.94 11.63
CA ARG A 67 15.42 6.24 11.85
C ARG A 67 15.90 7.25 10.81
N ASN A 68 14.96 8.02 10.27
CA ASN A 68 15.24 9.16 9.39
C ASN A 68 15.62 10.37 10.23
N GLU A 69 16.47 11.26 9.74
CA GLU A 69 16.82 12.50 10.41
C GLU A 69 15.64 13.50 10.42
N THR A 70 14.82 13.47 9.37
CA THR A 70 13.63 14.29 9.20
C THR A 70 12.48 13.45 8.65
N ASN A 71 11.24 13.95 8.77
CA ASN A 71 10.09 13.32 8.14
C ASN A 71 10.14 13.53 6.61
N LEU A 72 10.40 12.46 5.87
CA LEU A 72 10.50 12.42 4.40
C LEU A 72 9.20 12.04 3.70
N GLY A 73 8.09 11.97 4.44
CA GLY A 73 6.78 11.57 3.94
C GLY A 73 6.55 10.06 3.91
N SER A 74 5.27 9.68 3.80
CA SER A 74 4.87 8.27 3.86
C SER A 74 5.38 7.46 2.68
N VAL A 75 5.29 7.98 1.45
CA VAL A 75 5.75 7.30 0.23
C VAL A 75 7.23 6.89 0.34
N PHE A 76 8.07 7.82 0.79
CA PHE A 76 9.49 7.53 1.01
C PHE A 76 9.67 6.42 2.04
N ASN A 77 8.97 6.52 3.16
CA ASN A 77 9.15 5.58 4.28
C ASN A 77 8.64 4.17 3.95
N PHE A 78 7.54 4.05 3.19
CA PHE A 78 7.06 2.77 2.67
C PHE A 78 8.07 2.13 1.69
N ASN A 79 8.66 2.90 0.80
CA ASN A 79 9.69 2.40 -0.12
C ASN A 79 10.97 2.02 0.62
N ARG A 80 11.40 2.81 1.62
CA ARG A 80 12.60 2.57 2.41
C ARG A 80 12.60 1.21 3.10
N VAL A 81 11.50 0.80 3.74
CA VAL A 81 11.46 -0.51 4.39
C VAL A 81 11.61 -1.67 3.41
N PHE A 82 11.17 -1.50 2.17
CA PHE A 82 11.39 -2.49 1.13
C PHE A 82 12.84 -2.46 0.61
N GLU A 83 13.43 -1.30 0.41
CA GLU A 83 14.84 -1.16 0.00
C GLU A 83 15.81 -1.79 0.99
N LEU A 84 15.50 -1.73 2.30
CA LEU A 84 16.27 -2.33 3.38
C LEU A 84 16.07 -3.84 3.50
N SER A 85 15.09 -4.43 2.79
CA SER A 85 14.70 -5.83 2.91
C SER A 85 15.57 -6.77 2.07
N SER A 86 15.77 -8.00 2.59
CA SER A 86 16.56 -9.04 1.91
C SER A 86 15.79 -10.35 1.66
N GLY A 87 14.56 -10.46 2.15
CA GLY A 87 13.75 -11.67 2.04
C GLY A 87 13.30 -12.01 0.61
N LYS A 88 13.11 -13.32 0.38
CA LYS A 88 12.44 -13.83 -0.83
C LYS A 88 11.01 -13.32 -0.93
N TYR A 89 10.37 -13.15 0.21
CA TYR A 89 9.03 -12.59 0.36
C TYR A 89 9.08 -11.32 1.17
N PHE A 90 8.15 -10.43 0.88
CA PHE A 90 7.99 -9.15 1.58
C PHE A 90 6.53 -8.88 1.89
N ALA A 91 6.26 -8.31 3.07
CA ALA A 91 4.95 -7.76 3.43
C ALA A 91 5.14 -6.40 4.11
N TRP A 92 4.27 -5.44 3.81
CA TRP A 92 4.14 -4.25 4.64
C TRP A 92 3.31 -4.54 5.88
N ALA A 93 3.59 -3.82 6.96
CA ALA A 93 2.80 -3.83 8.18
C ALA A 93 2.43 -2.40 8.60
N GLY A 94 1.17 -2.18 8.97
CA GLY A 94 0.72 -0.93 9.60
C GLY A 94 1.12 -0.88 11.07
N ASN A 95 1.51 0.29 11.56
CA ASN A 95 1.88 0.46 12.97
C ASN A 95 0.68 0.48 13.93
N ASP A 96 -0.54 0.51 13.41
CA ASP A 96 -1.81 0.53 14.13
C ASP A 96 -2.64 -0.75 13.97
N ASP A 97 -2.13 -1.72 13.19
CA ASP A 97 -2.73 -3.01 12.91
C ASP A 97 -2.14 -4.14 13.81
N TRP A 98 -2.67 -5.36 13.67
CA TRP A 98 -2.04 -6.57 14.22
C TRP A 98 -2.39 -7.81 13.42
N TRP A 99 -1.60 -8.88 13.61
CA TRP A 99 -1.68 -10.11 12.83
C TRP A 99 -1.81 -11.34 13.73
N GLU A 100 -2.56 -12.33 13.25
CA GLU A 100 -2.58 -13.67 13.85
C GLU A 100 -1.25 -14.39 13.59
N SER A 101 -0.85 -15.27 14.50
CA SER A 101 0.47 -15.94 14.47
C SER A 101 0.73 -16.74 13.19
N GLY A 102 -0.32 -17.28 12.54
CA GLY A 102 -0.20 -18.04 11.29
C GLY A 102 -0.13 -17.23 10.00
N PHE A 103 -0.02 -15.89 10.06
CA PHE A 103 -0.04 -15.06 8.86
C PHE A 103 1.14 -15.37 7.93
N ILE A 104 2.37 -15.37 8.45
CA ILE A 104 3.57 -15.60 7.62
C ILE A 104 3.57 -17.01 7.05
N SER A 105 3.41 -18.03 7.89
CA SER A 105 3.50 -19.44 7.48
C SER A 105 2.48 -19.80 6.41
N LYS A 106 1.21 -19.37 6.57
CA LYS A 106 0.14 -19.64 5.61
C LYS A 106 0.31 -18.90 4.28
N CYS A 107 0.76 -17.65 4.32
CA CYS A 107 1.06 -16.88 3.10
C CYS A 107 2.24 -17.49 2.34
N VAL A 108 3.34 -17.82 3.01
CA VAL A 108 4.50 -18.49 2.39
C VAL A 108 4.09 -19.83 1.77
N MET A 109 3.41 -20.69 2.53
CA MET A 109 2.93 -21.98 2.02
C MET A 109 2.05 -21.81 0.78
N THR A 110 1.17 -20.80 0.78
CA THR A 110 0.28 -20.52 -0.35
C THR A 110 1.07 -20.06 -1.57
N LEU A 111 2.07 -19.17 -1.39
CA LEU A 111 2.92 -18.70 -2.49
C LEU A 111 3.82 -19.82 -3.03
N GLU A 112 4.39 -20.69 -2.17
CA GLU A 112 5.22 -21.82 -2.63
C GLU A 112 4.40 -22.83 -3.45
N ARG A 113 3.13 -23.08 -3.09
CA ARG A 113 2.20 -23.94 -3.86
C ARG A 113 1.70 -23.30 -5.16
N ASN A 114 1.88 -22.00 -5.35
CA ASN A 114 1.43 -21.26 -6.52
C ASN A 114 2.59 -20.43 -7.10
N PRO A 115 3.50 -21.05 -7.89
CA PRO A 115 4.69 -20.36 -8.42
C PRO A 115 4.37 -19.11 -9.25
N ASP A 116 3.22 -19.10 -9.91
CA ASP A 116 2.76 -17.99 -10.76
C ASP A 116 2.13 -16.84 -9.95
N ALA A 117 1.89 -17.04 -8.65
CA ALA A 117 1.34 -16.01 -7.78
C ALA A 117 2.43 -15.04 -7.32
N VAL A 118 2.17 -13.75 -7.42
CA VAL A 118 3.07 -12.65 -7.00
C VAL A 118 2.65 -12.00 -5.70
N LEU A 119 1.39 -12.16 -5.32
CA LEU A 119 0.77 -11.61 -4.10
C LEU A 119 -0.18 -12.66 -3.51
N CYS A 120 -0.04 -12.89 -2.20
CA CYS A 120 -0.97 -13.65 -1.37
C CYS A 120 -1.51 -12.73 -0.27
N TYR A 121 -2.82 -12.56 -0.20
CA TYR A 121 -3.47 -11.79 0.86
C TYR A 121 -4.39 -12.67 1.71
N THR A 122 -4.82 -12.17 2.86
CA THR A 122 -5.73 -12.84 3.79
C THR A 122 -7.03 -12.05 3.92
N LEU A 123 -8.06 -12.63 4.52
CA LEU A 123 -9.17 -11.82 4.97
C LEU A 123 -8.70 -10.85 6.06
N ALA A 124 -9.29 -9.66 6.10
CA ALA A 124 -9.02 -8.68 7.14
C ALA A 124 -10.26 -8.43 8.01
N GLN A 125 -10.05 -8.37 9.32
CA GLN A 125 -11.06 -7.93 10.28
C GLN A 125 -10.90 -6.43 10.51
N PHE A 126 -11.88 -5.62 10.14
CA PHE A 126 -11.89 -4.23 10.54
C PHE A 126 -12.20 -4.11 12.03
N VAL A 127 -11.46 -3.23 12.69
CA VAL A 127 -11.63 -2.91 14.09
C VAL A 127 -11.66 -1.39 14.30
N ASP A 128 -12.36 -0.94 15.33
CA ASP A 128 -12.39 0.47 15.70
C ASP A 128 -11.13 0.90 16.48
N ARG A 129 -11.08 2.15 16.92
CA ARG A 129 -9.96 2.69 17.74
C ARG A 129 -9.72 1.88 19.02
N ALA A 130 -10.77 1.34 19.64
CA ALA A 130 -10.66 0.54 20.85
C ALA A 130 -10.27 -0.92 20.57
N GLY A 131 -10.21 -1.34 19.30
CA GLY A 131 -9.92 -2.71 18.89
C GLY A 131 -11.16 -3.61 18.88
N GLN A 132 -12.36 -3.05 18.90
CA GLN A 132 -13.62 -3.78 18.78
C GLN A 132 -13.82 -4.22 17.32
N HIS A 133 -14.24 -5.47 17.13
CA HIS A 133 -14.49 -6.02 15.80
C HIS A 133 -15.70 -5.36 15.13
N MET A 134 -15.54 -4.92 13.90
CA MET A 134 -16.58 -4.29 13.09
C MET A 134 -17.05 -5.21 11.96
N ALA A 135 -16.26 -5.38 10.91
CA ALA A 135 -16.61 -6.16 9.73
C ALA A 135 -15.43 -6.94 9.21
N ILE A 136 -15.70 -8.11 8.62
CA ILE A 136 -14.70 -8.85 7.84
C ILE A 136 -14.71 -8.30 6.42
N ILE A 137 -13.53 -8.00 5.91
CA ILE A 137 -13.32 -7.52 4.55
C ILE A 137 -12.68 -8.62 3.71
N ASP A 138 -13.33 -8.86 2.58
CA ASP A 138 -12.80 -9.66 1.48
C ASP A 138 -12.88 -8.83 0.20
N SER A 139 -11.76 -8.36 -0.30
CA SER A 139 -11.69 -7.63 -1.57
C SER A 139 -11.95 -8.50 -2.79
N ASP A 140 -11.94 -9.82 -2.64
CA ASP A 140 -12.12 -10.84 -3.70
C ASP A 140 -11.42 -10.48 -5.02
N VAL A 141 -10.14 -10.16 -4.92
CA VAL A 141 -9.27 -9.82 -6.07
C VAL A 141 -8.44 -10.99 -6.57
N THR A 142 -8.85 -12.22 -6.26
CA THR A 142 -8.18 -13.42 -6.77
C THR A 142 -8.21 -13.46 -8.29
N THR A 143 -7.06 -13.77 -8.88
CA THR A 143 -6.89 -13.74 -10.35
C THR A 143 -6.37 -15.07 -10.91
N ARG A 144 -6.49 -16.16 -10.13
CA ARG A 144 -6.02 -17.48 -10.55
C ARG A 144 -6.70 -17.92 -11.84
N GLY A 145 -5.91 -18.38 -12.81
CA GLY A 145 -6.41 -18.86 -14.12
C GLY A 145 -6.76 -17.75 -15.13
N LEU A 146 -6.65 -16.48 -14.75
CA LEU A 146 -6.92 -15.36 -15.64
C LEU A 146 -5.69 -14.96 -16.46
N MET A 147 -5.89 -14.50 -17.69
CA MET A 147 -4.82 -13.90 -18.51
C MET A 147 -4.47 -12.50 -18.02
N ARG A 148 -3.33 -11.97 -18.44
CA ARG A 148 -2.77 -10.70 -17.95
C ARG A 148 -3.76 -9.53 -17.99
N LEU A 149 -4.48 -9.36 -19.09
CA LEU A 149 -5.48 -8.30 -19.25
C LEU A 149 -6.65 -8.51 -18.28
N GLU A 150 -7.14 -9.73 -18.15
CA GLU A 150 -8.24 -10.07 -17.25
C GLU A 150 -7.87 -9.89 -15.79
N ARG A 151 -6.60 -10.16 -15.42
CA ARG A 151 -6.09 -9.90 -14.06
C ARG A 151 -6.13 -8.42 -13.72
N LEU A 152 -5.64 -7.56 -14.64
CA LEU A 152 -5.70 -6.10 -14.45
C LEU A 152 -7.16 -5.63 -14.34
N HIS A 153 -8.01 -6.06 -15.25
CA HIS A 153 -9.44 -5.74 -15.26
C HIS A 153 -10.12 -6.13 -13.94
N THR A 154 -9.88 -7.36 -13.47
CA THR A 154 -10.41 -7.87 -12.20
C THR A 154 -9.90 -7.05 -11.03
N ALA A 155 -8.60 -6.78 -10.96
CA ALA A 155 -8.01 -5.97 -9.90
C ALA A 155 -8.61 -4.56 -9.86
N ILE A 156 -8.74 -3.88 -11.01
CA ILE A 156 -9.33 -2.55 -11.03
C ILE A 156 -10.80 -2.57 -10.62
N LEU A 157 -11.60 -3.50 -11.07
CA LEU A 157 -13.05 -3.49 -10.85
C LEU A 157 -13.46 -4.05 -9.49
N ARG A 158 -12.73 -5.03 -8.94
CA ARG A 158 -13.13 -5.74 -7.72
C ARG A 158 -12.39 -5.29 -6.45
N LEU A 159 -11.22 -4.67 -6.55
CA LEU A 159 -10.49 -4.19 -5.38
C LEU A 159 -11.26 -3.06 -4.66
N ASN A 160 -12.12 -3.42 -3.72
CA ASN A 160 -12.95 -2.45 -3.00
C ASN A 160 -12.15 -1.67 -1.96
N SER A 161 -11.37 -2.35 -1.19
CA SER A 161 -10.47 -1.83 -0.17
C SER A 161 -9.04 -2.28 -0.51
N ALA A 162 -8.04 -1.61 0.02
CA ALA A 162 -6.65 -1.85 -0.36
C ALA A 162 -5.89 -2.73 0.66
N GLU A 163 -6.59 -3.43 1.53
CA GLU A 163 -6.00 -4.31 2.55
C GLU A 163 -5.07 -5.38 1.94
N ALA A 164 -5.28 -5.77 0.68
CA ALA A 164 -4.38 -6.68 -0.03
C ALA A 164 -2.94 -6.14 -0.14
N ILE A 165 -2.68 -4.83 0.09
CA ILE A 165 -1.34 -4.25 0.16
C ILE A 165 -0.53 -4.82 1.34
N TYR A 166 -1.20 -5.21 2.41
CA TYR A 166 -0.60 -5.85 3.59
C TYR A 166 -0.46 -7.37 3.42
N GLY A 167 -0.77 -7.89 2.23
CA GLY A 167 -0.47 -9.28 1.86
C GLY A 167 1.01 -9.52 1.64
N MET A 168 1.38 -10.79 1.52
CA MET A 168 2.75 -11.21 1.24
C MET A 168 3.03 -11.26 -0.26
N MET A 169 4.13 -10.65 -0.68
CA MET A 169 4.52 -10.47 -2.07
C MET A 169 5.85 -11.17 -2.36
N ARG A 170 6.04 -11.65 -3.59
CA ARG A 170 7.38 -12.03 -4.05
C ARG A 170 8.24 -10.78 -4.22
N SER A 171 9.34 -10.69 -3.49
CA SER A 171 10.26 -9.55 -3.57
C SER A 171 10.79 -9.31 -4.99
N GLU A 172 11.04 -10.39 -5.76
CA GLU A 172 11.44 -10.28 -7.15
C GLU A 172 10.40 -9.59 -8.04
N SER A 173 9.11 -9.89 -7.81
CA SER A 173 8.02 -9.27 -8.56
C SER A 173 7.81 -7.81 -8.15
N LEU A 174 7.94 -7.53 -6.86
CA LEU A 174 7.83 -6.19 -6.30
C LEU A 174 8.94 -5.26 -6.83
N ARG A 175 10.18 -5.75 -6.97
CA ARG A 175 11.30 -5.01 -7.60
C ARG A 175 11.07 -4.66 -9.07
N LYS A 176 10.16 -5.32 -9.77
CA LYS A 176 9.78 -5.02 -11.16
C LYS A 176 8.74 -3.91 -11.26
N THR A 177 8.16 -3.47 -10.14
CA THR A 177 7.18 -2.38 -10.06
C THR A 177 7.83 -1.03 -9.74
N ILE A 178 7.05 0.04 -9.78
CA ILE A 178 7.49 1.36 -9.25
C ILE A 178 7.39 1.39 -7.71
N ILE A 179 6.93 0.30 -7.09
CA ILE A 179 6.62 0.23 -5.66
C ILE A 179 5.52 1.24 -5.30
N VAL A 180 5.65 1.95 -4.18
CA VAL A 180 4.69 2.99 -3.76
C VAL A 180 4.99 4.28 -4.48
N GLN A 181 4.03 4.75 -5.29
CA GLN A 181 4.15 5.97 -6.10
C GLN A 181 3.54 7.17 -5.36
N ASP A 182 4.05 8.37 -5.67
CA ASP A 182 3.41 9.62 -5.27
C ASP A 182 2.21 9.92 -6.18
N CYS A 183 1.11 9.20 -5.97
CA CYS A 183 -0.17 9.40 -6.64
C CYS A 183 -1.32 9.12 -5.67
N PHE A 184 -2.52 9.50 -6.03
CA PHE A 184 -3.68 9.13 -5.22
C PHE A 184 -3.96 7.63 -5.30
N GLY A 185 -4.08 6.96 -4.14
CA GLY A 185 -4.26 5.50 -4.06
C GLY A 185 -3.04 4.72 -4.55
N PRO A 186 -1.84 5.01 -3.99
CA PRO A 186 -0.60 4.36 -4.37
C PRO A 186 -0.62 2.84 -4.14
N ASP A 187 -1.30 2.40 -3.10
CA ASP A 187 -1.64 1.04 -2.75
C ASP A 187 -2.39 0.31 -3.88
N LYS A 188 -3.43 0.94 -4.43
CA LYS A 188 -4.21 0.40 -5.56
C LYS A 188 -3.35 0.31 -6.82
N SER A 189 -2.58 1.36 -7.11
CA SER A 189 -1.65 1.36 -8.25
C SER A 189 -0.67 0.19 -8.18
N LEU A 190 -0.11 -0.09 -7.00
CA LEU A 190 0.81 -1.21 -6.81
C LEU A 190 0.13 -2.56 -7.00
N ILE A 191 -1.07 -2.77 -6.46
CA ILE A 191 -1.82 -4.02 -6.65
C ILE A 191 -2.15 -4.24 -8.13
N TYR A 192 -2.46 -3.18 -8.91
CA TYR A 192 -2.67 -3.29 -10.35
C TYR A 192 -1.40 -3.69 -11.09
N GLN A 193 -0.25 -3.14 -10.72
CA GLN A 193 1.06 -3.54 -11.28
C GLN A 193 1.34 -5.03 -11.01
N LEU A 194 1.12 -5.49 -9.78
CA LEU A 194 1.30 -6.89 -9.41
C LEU A 194 0.34 -7.81 -10.19
N ALA A 195 -0.93 -7.43 -10.36
CA ALA A 195 -1.89 -8.19 -11.16
C ALA A 195 -1.45 -8.35 -12.64
N ILE A 196 -0.76 -7.37 -13.20
CA ILE A 196 -0.16 -7.46 -14.54
C ILE A 196 0.98 -8.48 -14.55
N LEU A 197 1.82 -8.50 -13.51
CA LEU A 197 3.01 -9.35 -13.44
C LEU A 197 2.71 -10.82 -13.16
N GLY A 198 1.70 -11.12 -12.31
CA GLY A 198 1.36 -12.49 -11.95
C GLY A 198 -0.02 -12.62 -11.33
N HIS A 199 -0.31 -13.80 -10.77
CA HIS A 199 -1.58 -14.07 -10.12
C HIS A 199 -1.62 -13.49 -8.69
N ILE A 200 -2.82 -13.12 -8.27
CA ILE A 200 -3.14 -12.78 -6.88
C ILE A 200 -3.94 -13.95 -6.31
N VAL A 201 -3.51 -14.46 -5.17
CA VAL A 201 -4.14 -15.59 -4.47
C VAL A 201 -4.56 -15.18 -3.06
N LYS A 202 -5.44 -15.97 -2.43
CA LYS A 202 -6.00 -15.65 -1.12
C LYS A 202 -5.89 -16.83 -0.17
N VAL A 203 -5.53 -16.57 1.08
CA VAL A 203 -5.78 -17.44 2.23
C VAL A 203 -7.15 -17.05 2.79
N PRO A 204 -8.17 -17.93 2.77
CA PRO A 204 -9.54 -17.58 3.15
C PRO A 204 -9.73 -17.60 4.68
N GLU A 205 -8.78 -17.02 5.42
CA GLU A 205 -8.78 -16.91 6.87
C GLU A 205 -8.54 -15.47 7.30
N VAL A 206 -9.13 -15.04 8.41
CA VAL A 206 -8.87 -13.75 9.02
C VAL A 206 -7.55 -13.82 9.77
N LEU A 207 -6.50 -13.27 9.19
CA LEU A 207 -5.15 -13.26 9.75
C LEU A 207 -4.58 -11.83 9.90
N HIS A 208 -5.33 -10.83 9.51
CA HIS A 208 -5.00 -9.41 9.62
C HIS A 208 -6.15 -8.65 10.29
N HIS A 209 -5.83 -7.84 11.27
CA HIS A 209 -6.77 -6.95 11.94
C HIS A 209 -6.41 -5.52 11.59
N TYR A 210 -7.25 -4.90 10.76
CA TYR A 210 -7.04 -3.56 10.23
C TYR A 210 -7.78 -2.54 11.08
N ARG A 211 -7.04 -1.60 11.69
CA ARG A 211 -7.63 -0.56 12.52
C ARG A 211 -8.12 0.62 11.69
N LEU A 212 -9.41 0.92 11.82
CA LEU A 212 -9.98 2.13 11.26
C LEU A 212 -9.73 3.30 12.21
N VAL A 213 -8.71 4.09 11.92
CA VAL A 213 -8.47 5.36 12.59
C VAL A 213 -9.02 6.46 11.67
N GLU A 214 -10.15 7.06 12.07
CA GLU A 214 -10.62 8.27 11.39
C GLU A 214 -9.59 9.37 11.60
N LYS A 215 -8.94 9.77 10.51
CA LYS A 215 -7.99 10.89 10.48
C LYS A 215 -8.71 12.11 9.93
N SER A 216 -8.49 13.27 10.53
CA SER A 216 -8.93 14.52 9.94
C SER A 216 -8.18 14.74 8.62
N TRP A 217 -8.73 15.59 7.75
CA TRP A 217 -8.04 15.91 6.48
C TRP A 217 -6.66 16.55 6.72
N GLU A 218 -6.51 17.31 7.79
CA GLU A 218 -5.27 17.93 8.22
C GLU A 218 -4.24 16.87 8.64
N GLU A 219 -4.63 15.89 9.48
CA GLU A 219 -3.76 14.77 9.88
C GLU A 219 -3.35 13.91 8.68
N TYR A 220 -4.28 13.70 7.73
CA TYR A 220 -3.97 12.97 6.51
C TYR A 220 -2.97 13.75 5.63
N ALA A 221 -3.13 15.06 5.51
CA ALA A 221 -2.24 15.93 4.74
C ALA A 221 -0.84 16.00 5.36
N GLU A 222 -0.70 16.07 6.68
CA GLU A 222 0.60 16.05 7.37
C GLU A 222 1.35 14.75 7.17
N GLN A 223 0.64 13.61 7.15
CA GLN A 223 1.25 12.30 6.90
C GLN A 223 1.63 12.07 5.44
N THR A 224 0.94 12.75 4.52
CA THR A 224 1.15 12.63 3.08
C THR A 224 1.84 13.86 2.50
N THR A 225 2.87 14.40 3.16
CA THR A 225 3.67 15.55 2.69
C THR A 225 4.40 15.32 1.35
N GLY A 226 3.85 14.53 0.47
CA GLY A 226 4.18 14.41 -0.94
C GLY A 226 3.07 14.94 -1.85
N PHE A 227 1.88 15.21 -1.33
CA PHE A 227 0.82 15.88 -2.10
C PHE A 227 1.09 17.36 -2.15
N ALA A 228 2.07 17.72 -3.02
CA ALA A 228 2.48 19.07 -3.28
C ALA A 228 1.27 19.99 -3.47
N ASP A 229 1.19 20.96 -2.59
CA ASP A 229 0.55 22.23 -2.82
C ASP A 229 -0.94 22.18 -3.26
N ALA A 230 -1.78 21.61 -2.38
CA ALA A 230 -3.24 21.72 -2.50
C ALA A 230 -3.73 23.20 -2.64
N ARG A 231 -2.83 24.17 -2.45
CA ARG A 231 -3.09 25.60 -2.63
C ARG A 231 -3.00 26.04 -4.09
N GLN A 232 -2.34 25.27 -4.97
CA GLN A 232 -2.12 25.67 -6.37
C GLN A 232 -3.15 25.09 -7.34
N SER A 233 -3.77 23.95 -7.01
CA SER A 233 -4.80 23.31 -7.84
C SER A 233 -5.80 22.55 -6.98
N PRO A 234 -7.08 22.43 -7.39
CA PRO A 234 -8.02 21.57 -6.69
C PRO A 234 -7.55 20.12 -6.77
N PRO A 235 -7.73 19.30 -5.71
CA PRO A 235 -7.32 17.93 -5.71
C PRO A 235 -8.06 17.13 -6.79
N MET A 236 -7.31 16.45 -7.65
CA MET A 236 -7.84 15.59 -8.70
C MET A 236 -7.41 14.12 -8.46
N PRO A 237 -7.90 13.49 -7.39
CA PRO A 237 -7.38 12.21 -6.93
C PRO A 237 -7.54 11.09 -7.99
N LYS A 238 -8.64 11.08 -8.75
CA LYS A 238 -8.87 10.02 -9.74
C LYS A 238 -8.03 10.21 -11.00
N THR A 239 -7.84 11.45 -11.42
CA THR A 239 -6.94 11.79 -12.53
C THR A 239 -5.50 11.46 -12.17
N SER A 240 -5.07 11.73 -10.93
CA SER A 240 -3.76 11.35 -10.41
C SER A 240 -3.56 9.83 -10.40
N LEU A 241 -4.57 9.05 -9.97
CA LEU A 241 -4.52 7.59 -10.03
C LEU A 241 -4.35 7.07 -11.46
N VAL A 242 -5.13 7.59 -12.42
CA VAL A 242 -5.03 7.18 -13.83
C VAL A 242 -3.62 7.46 -14.36
N LYS A 243 -3.09 8.66 -14.12
CA LYS A 243 -1.72 9.02 -14.52
C LYS A 243 -0.69 8.06 -13.91
N GLY A 244 -0.79 7.79 -12.63
CA GLY A 244 0.12 6.85 -11.93
C GLY A 244 0.05 5.45 -12.52
N VAL A 245 -1.14 4.93 -12.82
CA VAL A 245 -1.30 3.60 -13.44
C VAL A 245 -0.72 3.55 -14.85
N ILE A 246 -0.94 4.59 -15.67
CA ILE A 246 -0.35 4.66 -17.02
C ILE A 246 1.17 4.66 -16.95
N GLU A 247 1.75 5.49 -16.09
CA GLU A 247 3.20 5.56 -15.88
C GLU A 247 3.76 4.22 -15.40
N ALA A 248 3.08 3.58 -14.46
CA ALA A 248 3.47 2.27 -13.95
C ALA A 248 3.47 1.20 -15.06
N VAL A 249 2.39 1.08 -15.83
CA VAL A 249 2.30 0.12 -16.96
C VAL A 249 3.42 0.38 -17.98
N TRP A 250 3.73 1.65 -18.25
CA TRP A 250 4.83 1.99 -19.16
C TRP A 250 6.18 1.49 -18.68
N LYS A 251 6.47 1.59 -17.38
CA LYS A 251 7.75 1.17 -16.78
C LYS A 251 7.86 -0.34 -16.53
N LEU A 252 6.75 -1.08 -16.48
CA LEU A 252 6.79 -2.53 -16.26
C LEU A 252 7.58 -3.27 -17.33
N PRO A 253 8.36 -4.32 -16.96
CA PRO A 253 9.13 -5.16 -17.89
C PRO A 253 8.21 -6.19 -18.59
N ILE A 254 7.29 -5.71 -19.40
CA ILE A 254 6.36 -6.51 -20.19
C ILE A 254 6.53 -6.21 -21.68
N PRO A 255 6.08 -7.09 -22.60
CA PRO A 255 6.19 -6.86 -24.03
C PRO A 255 5.59 -5.51 -24.45
N MET A 256 6.35 -4.73 -25.23
CA MET A 256 5.98 -3.37 -25.62
C MET A 256 4.60 -3.29 -26.29
N LEU A 257 4.27 -4.27 -27.12
CA LEU A 257 2.98 -4.34 -27.84
C LEU A 257 1.76 -4.51 -26.90
N GLN A 258 1.97 -5.02 -25.68
CA GLN A 258 0.89 -5.19 -24.69
C GLN A 258 0.61 -3.91 -23.88
N LYS A 259 1.59 -3.00 -23.77
CA LYS A 259 1.46 -1.78 -22.95
C LYS A 259 0.28 -0.88 -23.37
N PRO A 260 0.12 -0.53 -24.65
CA PRO A 260 -1.03 0.31 -25.08
C PRO A 260 -2.37 -0.33 -24.73
N VAL A 261 -2.52 -1.64 -24.93
CA VAL A 261 -3.77 -2.36 -24.64
C VAL A 261 -4.08 -2.31 -23.14
N LEU A 262 -3.08 -2.59 -22.29
CA LEU A 262 -3.25 -2.53 -20.83
C LEU A 262 -3.55 -1.12 -20.33
N MET A 263 -2.93 -0.09 -20.92
CA MET A 263 -3.19 1.31 -20.58
C MET A 263 -4.62 1.72 -20.94
N LEU A 264 -5.09 1.36 -22.14
CA LEU A 264 -6.45 1.65 -22.60
C LEU A 264 -7.48 0.95 -21.72
N ASP A 265 -7.26 -0.33 -21.40
CA ASP A 265 -8.14 -1.09 -20.50
C ASP A 265 -8.15 -0.48 -19.10
N ALA A 266 -6.98 -0.10 -18.54
CA ALA A 266 -6.90 0.56 -17.25
C ALA A 266 -7.71 1.87 -17.23
N VAL A 267 -7.56 2.73 -18.24
CA VAL A 267 -8.32 3.98 -18.36
C VAL A 267 -9.82 3.69 -18.44
N TYR A 268 -10.23 2.73 -19.27
CA TYR A 268 -11.62 2.33 -19.41
C TYR A 268 -12.22 1.83 -18.08
N CYS A 269 -11.53 0.89 -17.41
CA CYS A 269 -11.98 0.31 -16.15
C CYS A 269 -12.03 1.33 -15.01
N LEU A 270 -11.00 2.19 -14.89
CA LEU A 270 -10.97 3.25 -13.89
C LEU A 270 -12.08 4.28 -14.14
N ASN A 271 -12.31 4.66 -15.40
CA ASN A 271 -13.42 5.55 -15.76
C ASN A 271 -14.77 4.91 -15.41
N ARG A 272 -15.00 3.64 -15.77
CA ARG A 272 -16.22 2.91 -15.44
C ARG A 272 -16.46 2.87 -13.92
N ARG A 273 -15.41 2.59 -13.14
CA ARG A 273 -15.48 2.50 -11.67
C ARG A 273 -15.74 3.85 -10.99
N TYR A 274 -15.14 4.92 -11.50
CA TYR A 274 -15.11 6.23 -10.84
C TYR A 274 -15.78 7.36 -11.66
N ASN A 275 -16.56 7.06 -12.70
CA ASN A 275 -17.12 8.04 -13.63
C ASN A 275 -17.76 9.25 -12.96
N HIS A 276 -18.60 9.06 -11.93
CA HIS A 276 -19.22 10.16 -11.19
C HIS A 276 -18.18 11.09 -10.54
N ARG A 277 -17.11 10.52 -9.98
CA ARG A 277 -16.04 11.28 -9.31
C ARG A 277 -15.16 12.04 -10.30
N PHE A 278 -14.88 11.49 -11.47
CA PHE A 278 -14.18 12.23 -12.54
C PHE A 278 -14.97 13.47 -12.98
N ARG A 279 -16.30 13.35 -13.13
CA ARG A 279 -17.16 14.49 -13.44
C ARG A 279 -17.14 15.56 -12.36
N GLN A 280 -17.04 15.18 -11.08
CA GLN A 280 -16.91 16.12 -9.97
C GLN A 280 -15.55 16.83 -9.99
N GLU A 281 -14.44 16.08 -10.21
CA GLU A 281 -13.10 16.67 -10.34
C GLU A 281 -13.05 17.69 -11.47
N TYR A 282 -13.61 17.36 -12.64
CA TYR A 282 -13.66 18.26 -13.77
C TYR A 282 -14.47 19.55 -13.48
N LYS A 283 -15.62 19.42 -12.82
CA LYS A 283 -16.42 20.57 -12.39
C LYS A 283 -15.64 21.47 -11.44
N SER A 284 -14.97 20.88 -10.43
CA SER A 284 -14.15 21.60 -9.46
C SER A 284 -12.99 22.35 -10.13
N LEU A 285 -12.29 21.70 -11.05
CA LEU A 285 -11.21 22.30 -11.82
C LEU A 285 -11.70 23.49 -12.66
N ARG A 286 -12.85 23.31 -13.37
CA ARG A 286 -13.47 24.36 -14.16
C ARG A 286 -13.83 25.57 -13.30
N LEU A 287 -14.44 25.37 -12.14
CA LEU A 287 -14.80 26.44 -11.21
C LEU A 287 -13.57 27.18 -10.68
N PHE A 288 -12.53 26.43 -10.32
CA PHE A 288 -11.25 27.00 -9.86
C PHE A 288 -10.64 27.93 -10.91
N TRP A 289 -10.55 27.49 -12.18
CA TRP A 289 -10.01 28.32 -13.24
C TRP A 289 -10.88 29.54 -13.56
N LEU A 290 -12.20 29.40 -13.53
CA LEU A 290 -13.11 30.53 -13.70
C LEU A 290 -12.93 31.58 -12.60
N GLN A 291 -12.75 31.16 -11.35
CA GLN A 291 -12.47 32.08 -10.23
C GLN A 291 -11.10 32.74 -10.38
N LYS A 292 -10.07 32.00 -10.81
CA LYS A 292 -8.72 32.55 -11.03
C LYS A 292 -8.72 33.57 -12.15
N ILE A 293 -9.41 33.30 -13.25
CA ILE A 293 -9.57 34.26 -14.38
C ILE A 293 -10.30 35.52 -13.92
N LYS A 294 -11.41 35.40 -13.18
CA LYS A 294 -12.12 36.55 -12.63
C LYS A 294 -11.24 37.41 -11.73
N ARG A 295 -10.41 36.83 -10.86
CA ARG A 295 -9.47 37.53 -9.99
C ARG A 295 -8.39 38.27 -10.78
N LEU A 296 -7.91 37.73 -11.91
CA LEU A 296 -6.95 38.38 -12.80
C LEU A 296 -7.56 39.60 -13.51
N HIS A 297 -8.83 39.51 -13.94
CA HIS A 297 -9.55 40.62 -14.56
C HIS A 297 -9.84 41.76 -13.59
N ILE A 298 -10.12 41.46 -12.31
CA ILE A 298 -10.36 42.47 -11.26
C ILE A 298 -9.05 43.20 -10.89
N LYS A 299 -7.88 42.54 -10.95
CA LYS A 299 -6.59 43.18 -10.68
C LYS A 299 -6.07 44.03 -11.82
N ASN A 300 -6.59 43.86 -13.03
CA ASN A 300 -6.20 44.58 -14.24
C ASN A 300 -7.29 45.56 -14.72
N ALA A 301 -8.31 45.81 -13.92
CA ALA A 301 -9.28 46.88 -14.20
C ALA A 301 -8.67 48.22 -13.78
N PRO A 302 -8.70 49.24 -14.65
CA PRO A 302 -8.08 50.56 -14.44
C PRO A 302 -8.64 51.29 -13.23
#